data_e913d8d2d62e6c008093a38a97f569c8
#
_entry.id   e913d8d2d62e6c008093a38a97f569c8
#
_cell.length_a   1.000
_cell.length_b   1.000
_cell.length_c   1.000
_cell.angle_alpha   90.00
_cell.angle_beta   90.00
_cell.angle_gamma   90.00
#
_symmetry.space_group_name_H-M   'P 1'
#
loop_
_entity.id
_entity.type
_entity.pdbx_description
1 polymer ?
#
loop_
_entity_poly.entity_id
_entity_poly.type
_entity_poly.pdbx_seq_one_letter_code
_entity_poly.pdbx_strand_id
1 'polypeptide(L)'
;NLINFSKFFKKYIYIVILMQIYKAPLNDIKFLINDFLKLSKEDPIIAKKDLEINDLELVIEEAAKICEETLLPLNQVGDQEGCKFDKGNVYTPQGFKEAYKLFTENGWQGIKVSEDYGGQNLPYFMNMILDEMISSSNMSFGLYPGLTSNAIDAIEKSATQELKNLYLPKLTSGEWSGTMNLTEPQ
;
A
#
# COMPACT_ATOMS: atom_id res chain seq x y z
N ASN A 1 -34.34 -25.36 24.32
CA ASN A 1 -33.66 -24.06 24.39
C ASN A 1 -32.12 -24.14 24.31
N LEU A 2 -31.49 -25.25 24.65
CA LEU A 2 -30.04 -25.50 24.50
C LEU A 2 -29.60 -25.59 23.02
N ILE A 3 -30.51 -26.08 22.15
CA ILE A 3 -30.22 -26.20 20.69
C ILE A 3 -30.15 -24.81 20.01
N ASN A 4 -30.99 -23.89 20.46
CA ASN A 4 -30.94 -22.51 19.94
C ASN A 4 -29.71 -21.74 20.40
N PHE A 5 -29.24 -21.98 21.62
CA PHE A 5 -28.02 -21.37 22.16
C PHE A 5 -26.79 -21.90 21.44
N SER A 6 -26.71 -23.20 21.14
CA SER A 6 -25.63 -23.81 20.36
C SER A 6 -25.56 -23.28 18.91
N LYS A 7 -26.71 -23.09 18.25
CA LYS A 7 -26.79 -22.50 16.90
C LYS A 7 -26.40 -21.02 16.91
N PHE A 8 -26.81 -20.27 17.92
CA PHE A 8 -26.45 -18.86 18.08
C PHE A 8 -24.95 -18.71 18.35
N PHE A 9 -24.39 -19.54 19.23
CA PHE A 9 -22.97 -19.56 19.56
C PHE A 9 -22.10 -19.97 18.35
N LYS A 10 -22.51 -21.00 17.59
CA LYS A 10 -21.84 -21.39 16.34
C LYS A 10 -21.88 -20.26 15.29
N LYS A 11 -23.03 -19.59 15.15
CA LYS A 11 -23.17 -18.47 14.23
C LYS A 11 -22.29 -17.27 14.66
N TYR A 12 -22.19 -17.01 15.96
CA TYR A 12 -21.32 -15.94 16.51
C TYR A 12 -19.84 -16.27 16.36
N ILE A 13 -19.44 -17.51 16.65
CA ILE A 13 -18.07 -17.99 16.41
C ILE A 13 -17.74 -17.94 14.92
N TYR A 14 -18.65 -18.32 14.04
CA TYR A 14 -18.46 -18.23 12.59
C TYR A 14 -18.30 -16.78 12.12
N ILE A 15 -19.07 -15.85 12.66
CA ILE A 15 -18.96 -14.41 12.35
C ILE A 15 -17.62 -13.85 12.87
N VAL A 16 -17.20 -14.21 14.08
CA VAL A 16 -15.91 -13.77 14.66
C VAL A 16 -14.72 -14.37 13.92
N ILE A 17 -14.82 -15.63 13.45
CA ILE A 17 -13.77 -16.29 12.65
C ILE A 17 -13.69 -15.73 11.24
N LEU A 18 -14.80 -15.18 10.69
CA LEU A 18 -14.84 -14.57 9.36
C LEU A 18 -14.52 -13.08 9.37
N MET A 19 -14.47 -12.42 10.52
CA MET A 19 -14.00 -11.04 10.61
C MET A 19 -12.48 -11.04 10.50
N GLN A 20 -11.97 -10.60 9.37
CA GLN A 20 -10.56 -10.26 9.25
C GLN A 20 -10.27 -9.11 10.21
N ILE A 21 -9.35 -9.35 11.14
CA ILE A 21 -8.93 -8.34 12.11
C ILE A 21 -7.48 -8.02 11.78
N TYR A 22 -7.25 -6.80 11.34
CA TYR A 22 -5.92 -6.24 11.23
C TYR A 22 -5.90 -4.90 11.97
N LYS A 23 -4.84 -4.69 12.72
CA LYS A 23 -4.52 -3.42 13.36
C LYS A 23 -3.06 -3.14 13.13
N ALA A 24 -2.75 -1.99 12.53
CA ALA A 24 -1.38 -1.60 12.27
C ALA A 24 -0.57 -1.51 13.57
N PRO A 25 0.64 -2.10 13.64
CA PRO A 25 1.44 -2.15 14.86
C PRO A 25 2.17 -0.80 15.10
N LEU A 26 1.39 0.28 15.22
CA LEU A 26 1.93 1.65 15.31
C LEU A 26 2.91 1.83 16.47
N ASN A 27 2.63 1.21 17.62
CA ASN A 27 3.52 1.31 18.78
C ASN A 27 4.88 0.64 18.51
N ASP A 28 4.88 -0.50 17.84
CA ASP A 28 6.11 -1.22 17.50
C ASP A 28 6.92 -0.44 16.45
N ILE A 29 6.25 0.12 15.46
CA ILE A 29 6.88 0.97 14.44
C ILE A 29 7.50 2.21 15.08
N LYS A 30 6.75 2.91 15.95
CA LYS A 30 7.26 4.08 16.67
C LYS A 30 8.43 3.72 17.58
N PHE A 31 8.37 2.59 18.29
CA PHE A 31 9.48 2.08 19.08
C PHE A 31 10.73 1.83 18.21
N LEU A 32 10.56 1.21 17.04
CA LEU A 32 11.68 0.98 16.13
C LEU A 32 12.32 2.29 15.66
N ILE A 33 11.52 3.29 15.31
CA ILE A 33 12.00 4.58 14.83
C ILE A 33 12.69 5.36 15.95
N ASN A 34 12.04 5.50 17.11
CA ASN A 34 12.45 6.43 18.15
C ASN A 34 13.44 5.82 19.15
N ASP A 35 13.24 4.56 19.56
CA ASP A 35 13.98 3.95 20.66
C ASP A 35 15.09 3.01 20.19
N PHE A 36 14.80 2.20 19.14
CA PHE A 36 15.77 1.22 18.65
C PHE A 36 16.74 1.83 17.62
N LEU A 37 16.24 2.40 16.54
CA LEU A 37 17.06 3.06 15.52
C LEU A 37 17.49 4.46 15.92
N LYS A 38 16.74 5.08 16.82
CA LYS A 38 17.00 6.44 17.35
C LYS A 38 17.16 7.46 16.22
N LEU A 39 16.27 7.35 15.22
CA LEU A 39 16.29 8.30 14.11
C LEU A 39 16.05 9.71 14.63
N SER A 40 16.82 10.65 14.14
CA SER A 40 16.74 12.05 14.53
C SER A 40 16.80 12.94 13.29
N LYS A 41 16.50 14.22 13.46
CA LYS A 41 16.60 15.24 12.41
C LYS A 41 17.99 15.31 11.78
N GLU A 42 19.03 15.00 12.56
CA GLU A 42 20.43 15.02 12.10
C GLU A 42 20.82 13.76 11.31
N ASP A 43 19.97 12.72 11.33
CA ASP A 43 20.24 11.48 10.61
C ASP A 43 20.31 11.79 9.09
N PRO A 44 21.34 11.34 8.36
CA PRO A 44 21.52 11.65 6.94
C PRO A 44 20.33 11.26 6.05
N ILE A 45 19.53 10.29 6.47
CA ILE A 45 18.32 9.85 5.75
C ILE A 45 17.19 10.88 5.91
N ILE A 46 17.12 11.54 7.07
CA ILE A 46 16.09 12.52 7.42
C ILE A 46 16.55 13.94 7.04
N ALA A 47 17.79 14.32 7.44
CA ALA A 47 18.33 15.66 7.30
C ALA A 47 18.34 16.17 5.85
N LYS A 48 18.60 15.28 4.89
CA LYS A 48 18.59 15.64 3.45
C LYS A 48 17.24 16.08 2.92
N LYS A 49 16.17 15.81 3.65
CA LYS A 49 14.79 16.02 3.21
C LYS A 49 14.07 17.09 4.03
N ASP A 50 14.76 17.73 4.98
CA ASP A 50 14.21 18.73 5.91
C ASP A 50 12.91 18.26 6.60
N LEU A 51 12.91 16.99 7.03
CA LEU A 51 11.76 16.33 7.65
C LEU A 51 11.91 16.30 9.17
N GLU A 52 10.81 16.40 9.88
CA GLU A 52 10.72 16.12 11.31
C GLU A 52 10.19 14.69 11.55
N ILE A 53 10.65 14.03 12.60
CA ILE A 53 10.20 12.67 12.94
C ILE A 53 8.68 12.63 13.18
N ASN A 54 8.13 13.67 13.82
CA ASN A 54 6.69 13.77 14.06
C ASN A 54 5.86 13.79 12.77
N ASP A 55 6.37 14.40 11.69
CA ASP A 55 5.68 14.41 10.40
C ASP A 55 5.64 13.01 9.79
N LEU A 56 6.74 12.25 9.92
CA LEU A 56 6.79 10.86 9.47
C LEU A 56 5.81 9.98 10.25
N GLU A 57 5.69 10.18 11.57
CA GLU A 57 4.71 9.45 12.38
C GLU A 57 3.27 9.75 11.96
N LEU A 58 2.93 11.00 11.64
CA LEU A 58 1.61 11.35 11.11
C LEU A 58 1.32 10.65 9.77
N VAL A 59 2.30 10.57 8.87
CA VAL A 59 2.15 9.84 7.61
C VAL A 59 1.92 8.34 7.87
N ILE A 60 2.62 7.74 8.84
CA ILE A 60 2.44 6.34 9.22
C ILE A 60 1.03 6.10 9.79
N GLU A 61 0.51 7.02 10.61
CA GLU A 61 -0.85 6.95 11.15
C GLU A 61 -1.92 7.04 10.05
N GLU A 62 -1.73 7.90 9.05
CA GLU A 62 -2.64 7.98 7.90
C GLU A 62 -2.54 6.73 7.00
N ALA A 63 -1.33 6.16 6.82
CA ALA A 63 -1.15 4.88 6.15
C ALA A 63 -1.90 3.74 6.86
N ALA A 64 -1.86 3.72 8.20
CA ALA A 64 -2.61 2.75 8.98
C ALA A 64 -4.12 2.86 8.74
N LYS A 65 -4.67 4.08 8.70
CA LYS A 65 -6.10 4.31 8.47
C LYS A 65 -6.56 3.77 7.11
N ILE A 66 -5.85 4.07 6.01
CA ILE A 66 -6.23 3.54 4.70
C ILE A 66 -6.18 2.02 4.67
N CYS A 67 -5.17 1.41 5.32
CA CYS A 67 -5.03 -0.04 5.41
C CYS A 67 -6.15 -0.70 6.23
N GLU A 68 -6.50 -0.13 7.39
CA GLU A 68 -7.51 -0.68 8.29
C GLU A 68 -8.94 -0.43 7.82
N GLU A 69 -9.23 0.78 7.33
CA GLU A 69 -10.59 1.24 7.05
C GLU A 69 -11.02 1.00 5.59
N THR A 70 -10.06 1.00 4.65
CA THR A 70 -10.35 0.85 3.23
C THR A 70 -9.90 -0.50 2.70
N LEU A 71 -8.64 -0.88 2.89
CA LEU A 71 -8.07 -2.06 2.24
C LEU A 71 -8.48 -3.37 2.91
N LEU A 72 -8.49 -3.41 4.25
CA LEU A 72 -8.86 -4.62 5.00
C LEU A 72 -10.27 -5.14 4.66
N PRO A 73 -11.33 -4.30 4.64
CA PRO A 73 -12.67 -4.79 4.26
C PRO A 73 -12.72 -5.36 2.84
N LEU A 74 -11.93 -4.82 1.92
CA LEU A 74 -11.88 -5.27 0.53
C LEU A 74 -11.16 -6.61 0.34
N ASN A 75 -10.34 -7.04 1.29
CA ASN A 75 -9.64 -8.32 1.17
C ASN A 75 -10.64 -9.50 1.08
N GLN A 76 -11.68 -9.49 1.91
CA GLN A 76 -12.74 -10.51 1.85
C GLN A 76 -13.58 -10.39 0.57
N VAL A 77 -13.91 -9.17 0.15
CA VAL A 77 -14.65 -8.93 -1.11
C VAL A 77 -13.86 -9.49 -2.30
N GLY A 78 -12.55 -9.20 -2.35
CA GLY A 78 -11.66 -9.68 -3.39
C GLY A 78 -11.58 -11.20 -3.46
N ASP A 79 -11.48 -11.87 -2.31
CA ASP A 79 -11.45 -13.34 -2.21
C ASP A 79 -12.77 -13.99 -2.68
N GLN A 80 -13.90 -13.39 -2.34
CA GLN A 80 -15.21 -13.94 -2.68
C GLN A 80 -15.63 -13.68 -4.13
N GLU A 81 -15.35 -12.50 -4.66
CA GLU A 81 -15.80 -12.10 -6.00
C GLU A 81 -14.80 -12.47 -7.10
N GLY A 82 -13.50 -12.30 -6.84
CA GLY A 82 -12.44 -12.43 -7.84
C GLY A 82 -12.56 -11.44 -9.00
N CYS A 83 -11.56 -11.43 -9.88
CA CYS A 83 -11.63 -10.68 -11.13
C CYS A 83 -12.49 -11.43 -12.15
N LYS A 84 -13.26 -10.69 -12.96
CA LYS A 84 -14.10 -11.25 -14.03
C LYS A 84 -13.57 -10.79 -15.39
N PHE A 85 -13.47 -11.73 -16.32
CA PHE A 85 -13.15 -11.43 -17.71
C PHE A 85 -14.39 -11.58 -18.57
N ASP A 86 -14.75 -10.53 -19.30
CA ASP A 86 -15.85 -10.56 -20.28
C ASP A 86 -15.49 -9.75 -21.52
N LYS A 87 -15.59 -10.37 -22.69
CA LYS A 87 -15.41 -9.75 -24.01
C LYS A 87 -14.17 -8.87 -24.14
N GLY A 88 -13.03 -9.34 -23.64
CA GLY A 88 -11.76 -8.62 -23.72
C GLY A 88 -11.53 -7.61 -22.58
N ASN A 89 -12.47 -7.45 -21.65
CA ASN A 89 -12.34 -6.56 -20.51
C ASN A 89 -12.18 -7.35 -19.20
N VAL A 90 -11.38 -6.80 -18.30
CA VAL A 90 -11.22 -7.31 -16.94
C VAL A 90 -11.93 -6.38 -15.95
N TYR A 91 -12.75 -6.95 -15.10
CA TYR A 91 -13.46 -6.25 -14.05
C TYR A 91 -12.90 -6.68 -12.71
N THR A 92 -12.45 -5.73 -11.91
CA THR A 92 -12.00 -5.96 -10.55
C THR A 92 -13.20 -6.17 -9.61
N PRO A 93 -13.00 -6.79 -8.43
CA PRO A 93 -14.01 -6.86 -7.41
C PRO A 93 -14.53 -5.48 -6.99
N GLN A 94 -15.73 -5.45 -6.44
CA GLN A 94 -16.35 -4.20 -6.00
C GLN A 94 -15.46 -3.46 -5.00
N GLY A 95 -15.31 -2.14 -5.16
CA GLY A 95 -14.56 -1.26 -4.27
C GLY A 95 -13.05 -1.15 -4.56
N PHE A 96 -12.46 -2.08 -5.33
CA PHE A 96 -11.03 -2.04 -5.63
C PHE A 96 -10.62 -0.83 -6.48
N LYS A 97 -11.45 -0.46 -7.45
CA LYS A 97 -11.20 0.71 -8.30
C LYS A 97 -11.22 2.01 -7.50
N GLU A 98 -12.19 2.15 -6.62
CA GLU A 98 -12.35 3.29 -5.73
C GLU A 98 -11.21 3.38 -4.72
N ALA A 99 -10.79 2.24 -4.16
CA ALA A 99 -9.65 2.16 -3.26
C ALA A 99 -8.35 2.55 -3.95
N TYR A 100 -8.13 2.09 -5.19
CA TYR A 100 -6.94 2.48 -5.96
C TYR A 100 -6.94 3.98 -6.28
N LYS A 101 -8.09 4.54 -6.65
CA LYS A 101 -8.23 5.97 -6.85
C LYS A 101 -7.88 6.75 -5.58
N LEU A 102 -8.44 6.37 -4.45
CA LEU A 102 -8.13 6.98 -3.15
C LEU A 102 -6.63 6.88 -2.82
N PHE A 103 -6.03 5.72 -3.07
CA PHE A 103 -4.60 5.46 -2.85
C PHE A 103 -3.72 6.41 -3.68
N THR A 104 -4.03 6.57 -4.96
CA THR A 104 -3.25 7.44 -5.86
C THR A 104 -3.50 8.92 -5.63
N GLU A 105 -4.75 9.35 -5.37
CA GLU A 105 -5.10 10.75 -5.08
C GLU A 105 -4.47 11.26 -3.77
N ASN A 106 -4.24 10.38 -2.80
CA ASN A 106 -3.51 10.71 -1.57
C ASN A 106 -1.97 10.58 -1.72
N GLY A 107 -1.46 10.29 -2.92
CA GLY A 107 -0.03 10.28 -3.23
C GLY A 107 0.74 9.06 -2.72
N TRP A 108 0.06 8.00 -2.24
CA TRP A 108 0.71 6.81 -1.71
C TRP A 108 1.58 6.08 -2.74
N GLN A 109 1.20 6.11 -4.03
CA GLN A 109 2.00 5.54 -5.11
C GLN A 109 3.37 6.20 -5.25
N GLY A 110 3.46 7.49 -4.95
CA GLY A 110 4.65 8.33 -5.07
C GLY A 110 5.38 8.60 -3.76
N ILE A 111 5.10 7.86 -2.68
CA ILE A 111 5.59 8.18 -1.33
C ILE A 111 7.11 8.38 -1.26
N LYS A 112 7.91 7.57 -1.96
CA LYS A 112 9.38 7.63 -2.01
C LYS A 112 9.95 8.33 -3.23
N VAL A 113 9.11 8.63 -4.22
CA VAL A 113 9.53 9.18 -5.53
C VAL A 113 9.91 10.65 -5.38
N SER A 114 10.90 11.09 -6.16
CA SER A 114 11.34 12.51 -6.18
C SER A 114 10.19 13.47 -6.49
N GLU A 115 10.21 14.63 -5.86
CA GLU A 115 9.30 15.75 -6.14
C GLU A 115 9.36 16.20 -7.60
N ASP A 116 10.52 16.06 -8.26
CA ASP A 116 10.69 16.36 -9.68
C ASP A 116 9.73 15.58 -10.58
N TYR A 117 9.23 14.44 -10.11
CA TYR A 117 8.28 13.58 -10.80
C TYR A 117 6.91 13.50 -10.11
N GLY A 118 6.63 14.45 -9.21
CA GLY A 118 5.35 14.54 -8.48
C GLY A 118 5.23 13.61 -7.28
N GLY A 119 6.34 13.05 -6.78
CA GLY A 119 6.38 12.24 -5.57
C GLY A 119 6.47 13.06 -4.29
N GLN A 120 6.40 12.39 -3.15
CA GLN A 120 6.52 13.01 -1.83
C GLN A 120 7.97 13.01 -1.30
N ASN A 121 8.87 12.34 -1.99
CA ASN A 121 10.30 12.27 -1.65
C ASN A 121 10.58 11.82 -0.21
N LEU A 122 9.70 11.01 0.40
CA LEU A 122 9.94 10.48 1.74
C LEU A 122 11.04 9.43 1.75
N PRO A 123 11.70 9.18 2.90
CA PRO A 123 12.70 8.15 3.03
C PRO A 123 12.19 6.77 2.62
N TYR A 124 13.04 5.93 2.04
CA TYR A 124 12.65 4.61 1.51
C TYR A 124 12.01 3.70 2.56
N PHE A 125 12.42 3.80 3.82
CA PHE A 125 11.83 3.01 4.90
C PHE A 125 10.34 3.31 5.12
N MET A 126 9.88 4.52 4.79
CA MET A 126 8.44 4.87 4.82
C MET A 126 7.63 4.04 3.83
N ASN A 127 8.18 3.82 2.63
CA ASN A 127 7.57 2.91 1.66
C ASN A 127 7.54 1.46 2.18
N MET A 128 8.60 1.01 2.85
CA MET A 128 8.63 -0.35 3.43
C MET A 128 7.56 -0.53 4.51
N ILE A 129 7.37 0.46 5.38
CA ILE A 129 6.31 0.44 6.40
C ILE A 129 4.92 0.40 5.74
N LEU A 130 4.69 1.23 4.71
CA LEU A 130 3.44 1.23 3.95
C LEU A 130 3.19 -0.13 3.28
N ASP A 131 4.19 -0.70 2.62
CA ASP A 131 4.09 -2.01 1.94
C ASP A 131 3.78 -3.15 2.91
N GLU A 132 4.37 -3.13 4.12
CA GLU A 132 4.06 -4.07 5.19
C GLU A 132 2.60 -3.97 5.63
N MET A 133 2.11 -2.75 5.87
CA MET A 133 0.72 -2.51 6.27
C MET A 133 -0.27 -2.94 5.17
N ILE A 134 0.01 -2.60 3.91
CA ILE A 134 -0.82 -3.01 2.77
C ILE A 134 -0.83 -4.53 2.64
N SER A 135 0.33 -5.17 2.68
CA SER A 135 0.44 -6.63 2.53
C SER A 135 -0.26 -7.37 3.67
N SER A 136 -0.24 -6.81 4.88
CA SER A 136 -0.91 -7.38 6.05
C SER A 136 -2.43 -7.18 6.04
N SER A 137 -2.93 -6.12 5.42
CA SER A 137 -4.36 -5.82 5.33
C SER A 137 -5.01 -6.38 4.08
N ASN A 138 -4.37 -6.23 2.92
CA ASN A 138 -4.87 -6.70 1.62
C ASN A 138 -3.72 -6.88 0.61
N MET A 139 -3.06 -8.02 0.65
CA MET A 139 -1.95 -8.32 -0.25
C MET A 139 -2.36 -8.31 -1.73
N SER A 140 -3.56 -8.75 -2.06
CA SER A 140 -4.04 -8.78 -3.45
C SER A 140 -4.15 -7.37 -4.05
N PHE A 141 -4.55 -6.40 -3.25
CA PHE A 141 -4.50 -4.99 -3.64
C PHE A 141 -3.04 -4.53 -3.79
N GLY A 142 -2.18 -4.84 -2.81
CA GLY A 142 -0.78 -4.38 -2.76
C GLY A 142 0.07 -4.82 -3.95
N LEU A 143 -0.23 -5.96 -4.55
CA LEU A 143 0.50 -6.45 -5.72
C LEU A 143 0.40 -5.50 -6.93
N TYR A 144 -0.69 -4.78 -7.09
CA TYR A 144 -0.87 -3.87 -8.23
C TYR A 144 -0.02 -2.59 -8.09
N PRO A 145 -0.15 -1.75 -7.05
CA PRO A 145 0.73 -0.59 -6.85
C PRO A 145 2.19 -0.98 -6.61
N GLY A 146 2.47 -2.13 -6.02
CA GLY A 146 3.83 -2.61 -5.77
C GLY A 146 4.62 -2.85 -7.05
N LEU A 147 4.02 -3.46 -8.08
CA LEU A 147 4.67 -3.63 -9.39
C LEU A 147 4.97 -2.28 -10.05
N THR A 148 4.07 -1.31 -9.94
CA THR A 148 4.28 0.05 -10.41
C THR A 148 5.42 0.73 -9.66
N SER A 149 5.50 0.58 -8.33
CA SER A 149 6.60 1.10 -7.50
C SER A 149 7.96 0.53 -7.93
N ASN A 150 8.03 -0.76 -8.24
CA ASN A 150 9.26 -1.39 -8.74
C ASN A 150 9.65 -0.90 -10.15
N ALA A 151 8.68 -0.67 -11.03
CA ALA A 151 8.92 -0.09 -12.35
C ALA A 151 9.46 1.35 -12.24
N ILE A 152 8.92 2.16 -11.33
CA ILE A 152 9.42 3.51 -11.01
C ILE A 152 10.89 3.43 -10.58
N ASP A 153 11.24 2.55 -9.64
CA ASP A 153 12.62 2.40 -9.16
C ASP A 153 13.59 2.04 -10.30
N ALA A 154 13.18 1.12 -11.18
CA ALA A 154 14.01 0.72 -12.31
C ALA A 154 14.24 1.87 -13.30
N ILE A 155 13.20 2.62 -13.62
CA ILE A 155 13.28 3.78 -14.53
C ILE A 155 14.10 4.89 -13.88
N GLU A 156 13.84 5.23 -12.62
CA GLU A 156 14.54 6.30 -11.91
C GLU A 156 16.05 6.04 -11.82
N LYS A 157 16.44 4.79 -11.57
CA LYS A 157 17.86 4.41 -11.45
C LYS A 157 18.60 4.28 -12.77
N SER A 158 17.93 3.77 -13.81
CA SER A 158 18.63 3.24 -14.99
C SER A 158 18.25 3.88 -16.31
N ALA A 159 17.13 4.61 -16.40
CA ALA A 159 16.67 5.17 -17.67
C ALA A 159 17.35 6.51 -17.99
N THR A 160 17.29 6.90 -19.27
CA THR A 160 17.68 8.23 -19.72
C THR A 160 16.75 9.30 -19.14
N GLN A 161 17.22 10.56 -19.08
CA GLN A 161 16.40 11.66 -18.57
C GLN A 161 15.11 11.85 -19.38
N GLU A 162 15.17 11.63 -20.68
CA GLU A 162 13.99 11.68 -21.55
C GLU A 162 12.92 10.66 -21.14
N LEU A 163 13.30 9.41 -20.90
CA LEU A 163 12.39 8.35 -20.45
C LEU A 163 11.86 8.61 -19.03
N LYS A 164 12.72 9.13 -18.12
CA LYS A 164 12.27 9.54 -16.78
C LYS A 164 11.19 10.60 -16.87
N ASN A 165 11.39 11.64 -17.64
CA ASN A 165 10.41 12.73 -17.79
C ASN A 165 9.10 12.27 -18.45
N LEU A 166 9.17 11.26 -19.31
CA LEU A 166 7.99 10.71 -19.99
C LEU A 166 7.15 9.81 -19.06
N TYR A 167 7.81 8.91 -18.34
CA TYR A 167 7.12 7.83 -17.62
C TYR A 167 6.88 8.12 -16.15
N LEU A 168 7.87 8.67 -15.44
CA LEU A 168 7.79 8.79 -13.98
C LEU A 168 6.61 9.62 -13.48
N PRO A 169 6.27 10.79 -14.05
CA PRO A 169 5.12 11.56 -13.56
C PRO A 169 3.80 10.79 -13.65
N LYS A 170 3.62 10.02 -14.72
CA LYS A 170 2.39 9.26 -14.96
C LYS A 170 2.28 8.00 -14.10
N LEU A 171 3.40 7.34 -13.86
CA LEU A 171 3.47 6.20 -12.94
C LEU A 171 3.29 6.65 -11.49
N THR A 172 3.90 7.77 -11.11
CA THR A 172 3.82 8.35 -9.77
C THR A 172 2.40 8.81 -9.42
N SER A 173 1.71 9.43 -10.38
CA SER A 173 0.30 9.84 -10.20
C SER A 173 -0.69 8.68 -10.24
N GLY A 174 -0.26 7.48 -10.67
CA GLY A 174 -1.14 6.34 -10.88
C GLY A 174 -2.00 6.43 -12.15
N GLU A 175 -1.77 7.42 -13.02
CA GLU A 175 -2.42 7.49 -14.35
C GLU A 175 -2.04 6.28 -15.20
N TRP A 176 -0.78 5.88 -15.13
CA TRP A 176 -0.27 4.67 -15.72
C TRP A 176 0.17 3.68 -14.65
N SER A 177 0.13 2.39 -14.98
CA SER A 177 0.65 1.33 -14.13
C SER A 177 1.84 0.65 -14.79
N GLY A 178 2.80 0.25 -13.96
CA GLY A 178 3.92 -0.60 -14.36
C GLY A 178 3.63 -2.07 -14.09
N THR A 179 4.29 -2.93 -14.83
CA THR A 179 4.27 -4.36 -14.59
C THR A 179 5.65 -4.96 -14.82
N MET A 180 5.82 -6.21 -14.42
CA MET A 180 7.06 -6.96 -14.62
C MET A 180 6.75 -8.24 -15.39
N ASN A 181 7.44 -8.42 -16.52
CA ASN A 181 7.37 -9.64 -17.35
C ASN A 181 8.72 -10.36 -17.22
N LEU A 182 8.83 -11.30 -16.27
CA LEU A 182 10.08 -12.02 -16.00
C LEU A 182 10.22 -13.31 -16.80
N THR A 183 9.12 -14.05 -16.94
CA THR A 183 9.13 -15.34 -17.62
C THR A 183 8.77 -15.15 -19.06
N GLU A 184 9.70 -15.46 -19.95
CA GLU A 184 9.49 -15.49 -21.38
C GLU A 184 9.47 -16.95 -21.85
N PRO A 185 8.45 -17.39 -22.63
CA PRO A 185 8.48 -18.70 -23.26
C PRO A 185 9.54 -18.70 -24.35
N GLN A 186 10.52 -19.57 -24.22
CA GLN A 186 11.57 -19.82 -25.22
C GLN A 186 11.24 -21.06 -26.04
#